data_f92ed34096f490d2802b182a7e6f6d07
#
_entry.id   f92ed34096f490d2802b182a7e6f6d07
#
_cell.length_a   1.000
_cell.length_b   1.000
_cell.length_c   1.000
_cell.angle_alpha   90.00
_cell.angle_beta   90.00
_cell.angle_gamma   90.00
#
_symmetry.space_group_name_H-M   'P 1'
#
loop_
_entity.id
_entity.type
_entity.pdbx_description
1 polymer ?
#
loop_
_entity_poly.entity_id
_entity_poly.type
_entity_poly.pdbx_seq_one_letter_code
_entity_poly.pdbx_strand_id
1 'polypeptide(L)'
;MSVDPLAIEHVDFVSFLTQDIARAKRFYGEVLGLELETEGEHDMEFRAGQVTLDIFDPSSIGEPFAPTLGGIALRVADVAAARAALEAQGVEFVGETNDTGVCHMAFFRDPDGNALLLHHRYAPKE
;
A
#
# COMPACT_ATOMS: atom_id res chain seq x y z
N MET A 1 -37.42 -15.86 -2.72
CA MET A 1 -36.25 -15.82 -1.84
C MET A 1 -35.71 -14.40 -1.80
N SER A 2 -35.57 -13.86 -0.63
CA SER A 2 -35.03 -12.51 -0.49
C SER A 2 -33.50 -12.55 -0.39
N VAL A 3 -32.87 -11.54 -0.98
CA VAL A 3 -31.43 -11.35 -0.88
C VAL A 3 -31.16 -10.44 0.29
N ASP A 4 -30.20 -10.78 1.12
CA ASP A 4 -29.74 -9.90 2.19
C ASP A 4 -29.15 -8.62 1.54
N PRO A 5 -29.78 -7.44 1.77
CA PRO A 5 -29.33 -6.19 1.14
C PRO A 5 -27.93 -5.77 1.61
N LEU A 6 -27.45 -6.32 2.72
CA LEU A 6 -26.11 -6.00 3.23
C LEU A 6 -25.09 -7.09 2.89
N ALA A 7 -25.40 -8.03 2.01
CA ALA A 7 -24.47 -9.10 1.65
C ALA A 7 -23.21 -8.52 1.00
N ILE A 8 -22.17 -8.31 1.81
CA ILE A 8 -20.89 -7.78 1.35
C ILE A 8 -20.17 -8.88 0.59
N GLU A 9 -19.81 -8.62 -0.67
CA GLU A 9 -19.19 -9.62 -1.54
C GLU A 9 -17.67 -9.65 -1.39
N HIS A 10 -17.03 -8.47 -1.35
CA HIS A 10 -15.57 -8.35 -1.20
C HIS A 10 -15.20 -6.88 -0.99
N VAL A 11 -13.92 -6.62 -0.82
CA VAL A 11 -13.37 -5.26 -0.78
C VAL A 11 -12.95 -4.88 -2.21
N ASP A 12 -13.54 -3.84 -2.78
CA ASP A 12 -13.21 -3.41 -4.14
C ASP A 12 -11.83 -2.74 -4.22
N PHE A 13 -11.57 -1.85 -3.27
CA PHE A 13 -10.27 -1.18 -3.22
C PHE A 13 -10.01 -0.66 -1.81
N VAL A 14 -8.75 -0.37 -1.54
CA VAL A 14 -8.33 0.38 -0.35
C VAL A 14 -7.69 1.68 -0.81
N SER A 15 -7.79 2.74 -0.02
CA SER A 15 -7.31 4.05 -0.43
C SER A 15 -6.25 4.61 0.49
N PHE A 16 -5.25 5.24 -0.11
CA PHE A 16 -4.35 6.17 0.56
C PHE A 16 -4.58 7.56 0.01
N LEU A 17 -4.40 8.58 0.85
CA LEU A 17 -4.50 9.97 0.44
C LEU A 17 -3.12 10.48 0.02
N THR A 18 -3.10 11.44 -0.92
CA THR A 18 -1.87 12.08 -1.36
C THR A 18 -2.07 13.59 -1.47
N GLN A 19 -0.99 14.32 -1.27
CA GLN A 19 -0.93 15.76 -1.51
C GLN A 19 -0.28 16.10 -2.86
N ASP A 20 0.23 15.08 -3.56
CA ASP A 20 0.95 15.27 -4.82
C ASP A 20 0.79 14.01 -5.68
N ILE A 21 -0.15 14.08 -6.62
CA ILE A 21 -0.49 12.96 -7.51
C ILE A 21 0.72 12.49 -8.32
N ALA A 22 1.51 13.42 -8.86
CA ALA A 22 2.68 13.05 -9.68
C ALA A 22 3.75 12.33 -8.85
N ARG A 23 3.98 12.79 -7.62
CA ARG A 23 4.95 12.16 -6.71
C ARG A 23 4.47 10.77 -6.30
N ALA A 24 3.19 10.62 -5.97
CA ALA A 24 2.61 9.33 -5.62
C ALA A 24 2.68 8.36 -6.79
N LYS A 25 2.43 8.82 -8.02
CA LYS A 25 2.50 7.98 -9.21
C LYS A 25 3.92 7.42 -9.40
N ARG A 26 4.93 8.24 -9.22
CA ARG A 26 6.33 7.77 -9.31
C ARG A 26 6.63 6.73 -8.23
N PHE A 27 6.18 6.98 -7.01
CA PHE A 27 6.45 6.06 -5.91
C PHE A 27 5.80 4.70 -6.12
N TYR A 28 4.50 4.67 -6.35
CA TYR A 28 3.77 3.40 -6.49
C TYR A 28 4.08 2.69 -7.82
N GLY A 29 4.22 3.43 -8.91
CA GLY A 29 4.47 2.86 -10.23
C GLY A 29 5.93 2.51 -10.48
N GLU A 30 6.86 3.39 -10.12
CA GLU A 30 8.28 3.19 -10.43
C GLU A 30 9.06 2.56 -9.27
N VAL A 31 8.91 3.08 -8.05
CA VAL A 31 9.66 2.58 -6.90
C VAL A 31 9.12 1.23 -6.44
N LEU A 32 7.82 1.12 -6.24
CA LEU A 32 7.20 -0.15 -5.84
C LEU A 32 6.93 -1.08 -7.02
N GLY A 33 6.88 -0.55 -8.23
CA GLY A 33 6.66 -1.35 -9.43
C GLY A 33 5.26 -1.91 -9.60
N LEU A 34 4.24 -1.25 -9.02
CA LEU A 34 2.86 -1.68 -9.18
C LEU A 34 2.31 -1.27 -10.53
N GLU A 35 1.41 -2.09 -11.08
CA GLU A 35 0.76 -1.81 -12.35
C GLU A 35 -0.31 -0.74 -12.18
N LEU A 36 -0.23 0.34 -12.97
CA LEU A 36 -1.26 1.37 -13.01
C LEU A 36 -2.44 0.86 -13.83
N GLU A 37 -3.62 0.78 -13.20
CA GLU A 37 -4.85 0.31 -13.85
C GLU A 37 -5.68 1.44 -14.42
N THR A 38 -5.89 2.49 -13.63
CA THR A 38 -6.65 3.67 -14.05
C THR A 38 -5.96 4.93 -13.57
N GLU A 39 -6.18 6.02 -14.30
CA GLU A 39 -5.63 7.32 -13.94
C GLU A 39 -6.65 8.39 -14.24
N GLY A 40 -7.11 9.07 -13.18
CA GLY A 40 -7.98 10.22 -13.29
C GLY A 40 -7.21 11.51 -13.01
N GLU A 41 -7.92 12.63 -12.96
CA GLU A 41 -7.30 13.92 -12.66
C GLU A 41 -6.86 14.02 -11.20
N HIS A 42 -7.61 13.40 -10.28
CA HIS A 42 -7.41 13.53 -8.84
C HIS A 42 -7.16 12.20 -8.13
N ASP A 43 -7.13 11.12 -8.88
CA ASP A 43 -6.86 9.80 -8.31
C ASP A 43 -6.24 8.88 -9.35
N MET A 44 -5.76 7.75 -8.87
CA MET A 44 -5.24 6.67 -9.72
C MET A 44 -5.36 5.37 -8.96
N GLU A 45 -5.47 4.27 -9.70
CA GLU A 45 -5.59 2.95 -9.13
C GLU A 45 -4.46 2.06 -9.60
N PHE A 46 -3.82 1.40 -8.64
CA PHE A 46 -2.74 0.45 -8.88
C PHE A 46 -3.17 -0.95 -8.48
N ARG A 47 -2.71 -1.94 -9.21
CA ARG A 47 -2.96 -3.34 -8.87
C ARG A 47 -1.86 -3.86 -7.93
N ALA A 48 -2.27 -4.39 -6.79
CA ALA A 48 -1.40 -5.08 -5.85
C ALA A 48 -1.96 -6.50 -5.66
N GLY A 49 -1.64 -7.40 -6.59
CA GLY A 49 -2.21 -8.74 -6.60
C GLY A 49 -3.71 -8.72 -6.87
N GLN A 50 -4.51 -9.18 -5.91
CA GLN A 50 -5.97 -9.20 -6.03
C GLN A 50 -6.63 -7.97 -5.41
N VAL A 51 -5.85 -7.02 -4.91
CA VAL A 51 -6.35 -5.81 -4.27
C VAL A 51 -6.00 -4.61 -5.14
N THR A 52 -6.96 -3.72 -5.32
CA THR A 52 -6.72 -2.43 -5.95
C THR A 52 -6.37 -1.41 -4.88
N LEU A 53 -5.30 -0.67 -5.12
CA LEU A 53 -4.88 0.43 -4.26
C LEU A 53 -5.19 1.75 -4.97
N ASP A 54 -6.13 2.52 -4.40
CA ASP A 54 -6.53 3.82 -4.91
C ASP A 54 -5.73 4.91 -4.19
N ILE A 55 -5.13 5.80 -4.97
CA ILE A 55 -4.40 6.96 -4.44
C ILE A 55 -5.18 8.20 -4.83
N PHE A 56 -5.60 8.98 -3.84
CA PHE A 56 -6.59 10.02 -4.02
C PHE A 56 -6.15 11.34 -3.37
N ASP A 57 -6.34 12.45 -4.11
CA ASP A 57 -6.11 13.79 -3.59
C ASP A 57 -7.39 14.34 -2.93
N PRO A 58 -7.44 14.42 -1.58
CA PRO A 58 -8.67 14.83 -0.89
C PRO A 58 -9.01 16.31 -1.11
N SER A 59 -8.07 17.15 -1.52
CA SER A 59 -8.35 18.56 -1.78
C SER A 59 -9.33 18.74 -2.93
N SER A 60 -9.41 17.75 -3.84
CA SER A 60 -10.34 17.79 -4.98
C SER A 60 -11.81 17.80 -4.56
N ILE A 61 -12.11 17.32 -3.34
CA ILE A 61 -13.47 17.35 -2.78
C ILE A 61 -13.57 18.22 -1.52
N GLY A 62 -12.56 19.06 -1.28
CA GLY A 62 -12.57 19.97 -0.15
C GLY A 62 -12.30 19.32 1.21
N GLU A 63 -11.76 18.10 1.23
CA GLU A 63 -11.45 17.40 2.46
C GLU A 63 -9.98 17.61 2.85
N PRO A 64 -9.66 17.63 4.16
CA PRO A 64 -8.29 17.78 4.60
C PRO A 64 -7.47 16.51 4.34
N PHE A 65 -6.18 16.70 4.13
CA PHE A 65 -5.25 15.58 4.04
C PHE A 65 -4.88 15.08 5.43
N ALA A 66 -4.78 13.75 5.57
CA ALA A 66 -4.15 13.10 6.71
C ALA A 66 -3.56 11.76 6.24
N PRO A 67 -2.34 11.41 6.67
CA PRO A 67 -1.77 10.13 6.28
C PRO A 67 -2.49 8.98 6.99
N THR A 68 -2.54 7.83 6.33
CA THR A 68 -3.11 6.61 6.88
C THR A 68 -2.01 5.84 7.61
N LEU A 69 -2.20 5.57 8.89
CA LEU A 69 -1.18 4.93 9.75
C LEU A 69 -1.45 3.44 10.02
N GLY A 70 -2.61 2.93 9.58
CA GLY A 70 -2.97 1.53 9.79
C GLY A 70 -2.08 0.53 9.07
N GLY A 71 -1.50 0.95 7.96
CA GLY A 71 -0.57 0.14 7.19
C GLY A 71 -1.21 -0.80 6.20
N ILE A 72 -0.57 -0.94 5.04
CA ILE A 72 -0.89 -1.95 4.04
C ILE A 72 0.31 -2.88 3.95
N ALA A 73 0.08 -4.17 4.12
CA ALA A 73 1.11 -5.19 4.06
C ALA A 73 1.25 -5.71 2.63
N LEU A 74 2.44 -5.51 2.06
CA LEU A 74 2.76 -5.96 0.71
C LEU A 74 3.55 -7.26 0.82
N ARG A 75 3.01 -8.34 0.27
CA ARG A 75 3.68 -9.64 0.30
C ARG A 75 4.86 -9.65 -0.67
N VAL A 76 6.01 -10.04 -0.18
CA VAL A 76 7.22 -10.30 -0.98
C VAL A 76 7.78 -11.66 -0.60
N ALA A 77 8.56 -12.26 -1.50
CA ALA A 77 9.17 -13.56 -1.24
C ALA A 77 10.28 -13.50 -0.19
N ASP A 78 11.01 -12.38 -0.14
CA ASP A 78 12.16 -12.18 0.76
C ASP A 78 12.15 -10.74 1.25
N VAL A 79 11.75 -10.54 2.50
CA VAL A 79 11.64 -9.20 3.09
C VAL A 79 13.00 -8.50 3.15
N ALA A 80 14.07 -9.20 3.52
CA ALA A 80 15.39 -8.59 3.60
C ALA A 80 15.89 -8.10 2.24
N ALA A 81 15.71 -8.90 1.20
CA ALA A 81 16.10 -8.54 -0.16
C ALA A 81 15.26 -7.38 -0.70
N ALA A 82 13.95 -7.41 -0.47
CA ALA A 82 13.06 -6.33 -0.91
C ALA A 82 13.35 -5.02 -0.17
N ARG A 83 13.63 -5.10 1.14
CA ARG A 83 14.03 -3.91 1.92
C ARG A 83 15.31 -3.30 1.35
N ALA A 84 16.32 -4.12 1.09
CA ALA A 84 17.58 -3.63 0.52
C ALA A 84 17.36 -2.96 -0.84
N ALA A 85 16.50 -3.54 -1.69
CA ALA A 85 16.19 -2.97 -3.00
C ALA A 85 15.50 -1.61 -2.89
N LEU A 86 14.56 -1.45 -1.96
CA LEU A 86 13.88 -0.18 -1.73
C LEU A 86 14.81 0.85 -1.08
N GLU A 87 15.65 0.44 -0.14
CA GLU A 87 16.66 1.33 0.45
C GLU A 87 17.63 1.86 -0.60
N ALA A 88 18.00 1.04 -1.57
CA ALA A 88 18.85 1.46 -2.69
C ALA A 88 18.19 2.54 -3.56
N GLN A 89 16.87 2.64 -3.53
CA GLN A 89 16.09 3.69 -4.22
C GLN A 89 15.75 4.87 -3.32
N GLY A 90 16.31 4.92 -2.11
CA GLY A 90 16.12 6.03 -1.19
C GLY A 90 14.95 5.89 -0.24
N VAL A 91 14.28 4.75 -0.20
CA VAL A 91 13.18 4.53 0.75
C VAL A 91 13.77 4.31 2.15
N GLU A 92 13.27 5.07 3.12
CA GLU A 92 13.67 4.92 4.52
C GLU A 92 12.71 4.00 5.26
N PHE A 93 13.26 3.03 5.98
CA PHE A 93 12.47 2.12 6.79
C PHE A 93 12.43 2.57 8.24
N VAL A 94 11.34 2.27 8.92
CA VAL A 94 11.13 2.60 10.32
C VAL A 94 11.56 1.40 11.17
N GLY A 95 12.70 1.54 11.83
CA GLY A 95 13.24 0.50 12.71
C GLY A 95 13.82 -0.69 11.96
N GLU A 96 14.06 -1.74 12.71
CA GLU A 96 14.62 -2.98 12.19
C GLU A 96 13.54 -3.86 11.57
N THR A 97 13.95 -4.80 10.72
CA THR A 97 13.06 -5.85 10.24
C THR A 97 12.67 -6.75 11.42
N ASN A 98 11.36 -6.97 11.58
CA ASN A 98 10.84 -7.78 12.66
C ASN A 98 10.62 -9.23 12.23
N ASP A 99 10.99 -10.15 13.12
CA ASP A 99 10.61 -11.56 13.00
C ASP A 99 9.66 -11.87 14.16
N THR A 100 8.41 -12.17 13.82
CA THR A 100 7.37 -12.42 14.82
C THR A 100 7.35 -13.87 15.31
N GLY A 101 8.20 -14.73 14.72
CA GLY A 101 8.14 -16.18 14.95
C GLY A 101 7.29 -16.91 13.92
N VAL A 102 6.52 -16.19 13.10
CA VAL A 102 5.73 -16.75 12.00
C VAL A 102 5.82 -15.91 10.72
N CYS A 103 6.24 -14.65 10.85
CA CYS A 103 6.32 -13.70 9.73
C CYS A 103 7.56 -12.83 9.84
N HIS A 104 8.03 -12.34 8.69
CA HIS A 104 8.97 -11.22 8.62
C HIS A 104 8.21 -9.98 8.19
N MET A 105 8.51 -8.83 8.82
CA MET A 105 7.89 -7.54 8.51
C MET A 105 8.91 -6.42 8.54
N ALA A 106 8.83 -5.50 7.58
CA ALA A 106 9.66 -4.29 7.56
C ALA A 106 8.77 -3.11 7.20
N PHE A 107 8.78 -2.06 8.03
CA PHE A 107 7.84 -0.94 7.94
C PHE A 107 8.48 0.26 7.25
N PHE A 108 7.73 0.91 6.37
CA PHE A 108 8.17 2.13 5.70
C PHE A 108 6.97 3.04 5.44
N ARG A 109 7.25 4.22 4.93
CA ARG A 109 6.22 5.21 4.59
C ARG A 109 6.33 5.60 3.13
N ASP A 110 5.17 5.92 2.52
CA ASP A 110 5.20 6.55 1.21
C ASP A 110 5.57 8.04 1.36
N PRO A 111 5.76 8.79 0.26
CA PRO A 111 6.15 10.20 0.35
C PRO A 111 5.16 11.11 1.09
N ASP A 112 3.91 10.69 1.24
CA ASP A 112 2.88 11.43 1.98
C ASP A 112 2.82 11.03 3.46
N GLY A 113 3.59 10.03 3.88
CA GLY A 113 3.58 9.53 5.25
C GLY A 113 2.60 8.40 5.50
N ASN A 114 1.96 7.87 4.47
CA ASN A 114 1.09 6.69 4.61
C ASN A 114 1.92 5.46 4.96
N ALA A 115 1.45 4.65 5.89
CA ALA A 115 2.17 3.49 6.39
C ALA A 115 2.04 2.29 5.48
N LEU A 116 3.16 1.67 5.18
CA LEU A 116 3.26 0.44 4.41
C LEU A 116 4.21 -0.52 5.12
N LEU A 117 4.13 -1.79 4.77
CA LEU A 117 5.11 -2.76 5.23
C LEU A 117 5.32 -3.84 4.19
N LEU A 118 6.55 -4.37 4.16
CA LEU A 118 6.85 -5.60 3.46
C LEU A 118 6.55 -6.75 4.40
N HIS A 119 5.98 -7.83 3.87
CA HIS A 119 5.52 -8.94 4.69
C HIS A 119 5.75 -10.28 4.00
N HIS A 120 6.18 -11.26 4.78
CA HIS A 120 6.26 -12.64 4.34
C HIS A 120 5.97 -13.56 5.52
N ARG A 121 4.88 -14.31 5.41
CA ARG A 121 4.56 -15.34 6.38
C ARG A 121 5.26 -16.63 5.98
N TYR A 122 6.15 -17.12 6.83
CA TYR A 122 6.91 -18.35 6.55
C TYR A 122 6.34 -19.57 7.27
N ALA A 123 5.47 -19.37 8.26
CA ALA A 123 4.80 -20.45 8.98
C ALA A 123 3.35 -20.56 8.53
N PRO A 124 2.78 -21.78 8.42
CA PRO A 124 1.40 -21.94 8.01
C PRO A 124 0.43 -21.36 9.04
N LYS A 125 -0.74 -20.91 8.57
CA LYS A 125 -1.83 -20.52 9.45
C LYS A 125 -2.49 -21.78 10.00
N GLU A 126 -2.83 -21.74 11.27
CA GLU A 126 -3.56 -22.82 11.92
C GLU A 126 -5.07 -22.71 11.70
#